data_661464551c0ccd9f50e846bc764dbe1f
#
_entry.id   661464551c0ccd9f50e846bc764dbe1f
#
_cell.length_a   1.000
_cell.length_b   1.000
_cell.length_c   1.000
_cell.angle_alpha   90.00
_cell.angle_beta   90.00
_cell.angle_gamma   90.00
#
_symmetry.space_group_name_H-M   'P 1'
#
loop_
_entity.id
_entity.type
_entity.pdbx_description
1 polymer ?
#
loop_
_entity_poly.entity_id
_entity_poly.type
_entity_poly.pdbx_seq_one_letter_code
_entity_poly.pdbx_strand_id
1 'polypeptide(L)'
;GYFPPLQEAGASLNGSTNADRTNYWEVVPVGALDRALWMESDRMGWLLPALTQKKLDNQRDVVLNERRQNYENRPYGLAQIAIAHALYPPSHSYYWPTIGDVADIRAATLDDVSAFFARYYHPANASLTIAGDVAAARAFDLAEQYFGAIPRGPIVDRVVPPAVTLEG
;
A
#
# COMPACT_ATOMS: atom_id res chain seq x y z
N GLY A 1 2.36 12.77 13.23
CA GLY A 1 2.48 11.49 12.52
C GLY A 1 1.13 10.79 12.43
N TYR A 2 0.98 9.84 11.53
CA TYR A 2 -0.28 9.13 11.28
C TYR A 2 -0.72 8.22 12.45
N PHE A 3 0.20 7.49 13.03
CA PHE A 3 -0.11 6.49 14.08
C PHE A 3 -0.59 7.03 15.43
N PRO A 4 0.04 8.08 16.01
CA PRO A 4 -0.27 8.50 17.37
C PRO A 4 -1.75 8.78 17.64
N PRO A 5 -2.50 9.52 16.80
CA PRO A 5 -3.90 9.83 17.08
C PRO A 5 -4.82 8.61 17.17
N LEU A 6 -4.50 7.55 16.40
CA LEU A 6 -5.24 6.29 16.43
C LEU A 6 -4.84 5.43 17.64
N GLN A 7 -3.54 5.36 17.93
CA GLN A 7 -3.03 4.63 19.08
C GLN A 7 -3.52 5.22 20.40
N GLU A 8 -3.55 6.54 20.53
CA GLU A 8 -4.13 7.25 21.69
C GLU A 8 -5.63 6.95 21.85
N ALA A 9 -6.33 6.69 20.76
CA ALA A 9 -7.73 6.26 20.76
C ALA A 9 -7.90 4.76 21.09
N GLY A 10 -6.83 4.01 21.30
CA GLY A 10 -6.86 2.58 21.58
C GLY A 10 -6.95 1.70 20.33
N ALA A 11 -6.60 2.22 19.17
CA ALA A 11 -6.61 1.48 17.91
C ALA A 11 -5.41 0.53 17.79
N SER A 12 -5.64 -0.61 17.14
CA SER A 12 -4.61 -1.46 16.54
C SER A 12 -4.69 -1.34 15.03
N LEU A 13 -3.58 -1.07 14.37
CA LEU A 13 -3.54 -0.84 12.93
C LEU A 13 -2.30 -1.45 12.29
N ASN A 14 -2.43 -1.84 11.03
CA ASN A 14 -1.32 -2.35 10.24
C ASN A 14 -1.66 -2.25 8.75
N GLY A 15 -0.71 -2.67 7.92
CA GLY A 15 -0.88 -2.84 6.49
C GLY A 15 -0.15 -4.06 5.98
N SER A 16 -0.52 -4.53 4.82
CA SER A 16 0.17 -5.61 4.12
C SER A 16 0.15 -5.37 2.61
N THR A 17 1.24 -5.75 1.97
CA THR A 17 1.37 -5.68 0.50
C THR A 17 1.83 -7.04 -0.03
N ASN A 18 1.24 -7.45 -1.13
CA ASN A 18 1.70 -8.56 -1.93
C ASN A 18 1.75 -8.14 -3.42
N ALA A 19 1.97 -9.08 -4.32
CA ALA A 19 2.10 -8.80 -5.75
C ALA A 19 0.85 -8.14 -6.38
N ASP A 20 -0.34 -8.35 -5.80
CA ASP A 20 -1.63 -7.97 -6.41
C ASP A 20 -2.37 -6.87 -5.65
N ARG A 21 -2.05 -6.62 -4.39
CA ARG A 21 -2.78 -5.67 -3.56
C ARG A 21 -1.93 -5.03 -2.47
N THR A 22 -2.34 -3.85 -2.04
CA THR A 22 -2.00 -3.28 -0.74
C THR A 22 -3.27 -3.18 0.10
N ASN A 23 -3.21 -3.63 1.35
CA ASN A 23 -4.30 -3.60 2.29
C ASN A 23 -3.88 -2.83 3.55
N TYR A 24 -4.74 -1.96 4.03
CA TYR A 24 -4.61 -1.29 5.31
C TYR A 24 -5.80 -1.68 6.17
N TRP A 25 -5.59 -1.89 7.46
CA TRP A 25 -6.65 -2.24 8.36
C TRP A 25 -6.44 -1.63 9.74
N GLU A 26 -7.53 -1.31 10.37
CA GLU A 26 -7.60 -0.69 11.68
C GLU A 26 -8.69 -1.36 12.51
N VAL A 27 -8.38 -1.72 13.74
CA VAL A 27 -9.35 -2.11 14.74
C VAL A 27 -9.44 -0.98 15.74
N VAL A 28 -10.60 -0.32 15.79
CA VAL A 28 -10.79 0.88 16.60
C VAL A 28 -11.99 0.71 17.54
N PRO A 29 -11.99 1.34 18.72
CA PRO A 29 -13.20 1.48 19.50
C PRO A 29 -14.29 2.19 18.70
N VAL A 30 -15.57 1.85 18.92
CA VAL A 30 -16.70 2.43 18.18
C VAL A 30 -16.67 3.96 18.17
N GLY A 31 -16.32 4.58 19.27
CA GLY A 31 -16.22 6.06 19.37
C GLY A 31 -15.05 6.67 18.57
N ALA A 32 -14.15 5.87 18.02
CA ALA A 32 -13.03 6.33 17.21
C ALA A 32 -13.24 6.09 15.69
N LEU A 33 -14.39 5.54 15.27
CA LEU A 33 -14.68 5.23 13.87
C LEU A 33 -14.59 6.47 12.97
N ASP A 34 -15.19 7.58 13.37
CA ASP A 34 -15.13 8.86 12.64
C ASP A 34 -13.67 9.30 12.41
N ARG A 35 -12.83 9.22 13.44
CA ARG A 35 -11.42 9.58 13.35
C ARG A 35 -10.67 8.67 12.40
N ALA A 36 -10.90 7.36 12.47
CA ALA A 36 -10.26 6.39 11.59
C ALA A 36 -10.60 6.67 10.13
N LEU A 37 -11.87 6.83 9.80
CA LEU A 37 -12.32 7.12 8.43
C LEU A 37 -11.81 8.47 7.92
N TRP A 38 -11.79 9.49 8.78
CA TRP A 38 -11.18 10.77 8.43
C TRP A 38 -9.70 10.63 8.09
N MET A 39 -8.92 9.90 8.90
CA MET A 39 -7.48 9.72 8.66
C MET A 39 -7.19 8.91 7.41
N GLU A 40 -7.98 7.87 7.12
CA GLU A 40 -7.87 7.09 5.90
C GLU A 40 -8.23 7.92 4.66
N SER A 41 -9.25 8.77 4.75
CA SER A 41 -9.61 9.69 3.65
C SER A 41 -8.55 10.75 3.43
N ASP A 42 -7.96 11.31 4.50
CA ASP A 42 -6.83 12.25 4.42
C ASP A 42 -5.63 11.61 3.71
N ARG A 43 -5.30 10.38 4.07
CA ARG A 43 -4.22 9.63 3.41
C ARG A 43 -4.53 9.39 1.92
N MET A 44 -5.75 9.04 1.56
CA MET A 44 -6.13 8.80 0.16
C MET A 44 -6.15 10.09 -0.66
N GLY A 45 -6.72 11.16 -0.13
CA GLY A 45 -6.99 12.38 -0.89
C GLY A 45 -5.84 13.41 -0.87
N TRP A 46 -5.01 13.42 0.19
CA TRP A 46 -4.05 14.51 0.43
C TRP A 46 -2.62 14.07 0.71
N LEU A 47 -2.30 12.79 0.55
CA LEU A 47 -0.91 12.31 0.71
C LEU A 47 0.04 12.97 -0.29
N LEU A 48 -0.34 13.07 -1.58
CA LEU A 48 0.54 13.55 -2.64
C LEU A 48 1.09 14.97 -2.38
N PRO A 49 0.25 15.98 -2.03
CA PRO A 49 0.76 17.30 -1.69
C PRO A 49 1.69 17.33 -0.47
N ALA A 50 1.61 16.33 0.40
CA ALA A 50 2.42 16.23 1.59
C ALA A 50 3.76 15.49 1.38
N LEU A 51 3.99 14.90 0.20
CA LEU A 51 5.25 14.23 -0.13
C LEU A 51 6.37 15.27 -0.32
N THR A 52 7.55 14.93 0.18
CA THR A 52 8.75 15.73 0.01
C THR A 52 9.95 14.84 -0.25
N GLN A 53 11.01 15.38 -0.87
CA GLN A 53 12.25 14.65 -1.10
C GLN A 53 12.81 14.07 0.21
N LYS A 54 12.81 14.84 1.29
CA LYS A 54 13.27 14.37 2.60
C LYS A 54 12.49 13.16 3.12
N LYS A 55 11.17 13.13 2.91
CA LYS A 55 10.34 11.98 3.31
C LYS A 55 10.64 10.76 2.45
N LEU A 56 10.84 10.95 1.16
CA LEU A 56 11.22 9.88 0.24
C LEU A 56 12.58 9.29 0.62
N ASP A 57 13.59 10.13 0.85
CA ASP A 57 14.94 9.67 1.23
C ASP A 57 14.91 8.85 2.52
N ASN A 58 14.19 9.35 3.54
CA ASN A 58 14.02 8.62 4.79
C ASN A 58 13.31 7.28 4.57
N GLN A 59 12.27 7.23 3.74
CA GLN A 59 11.52 6.00 3.49
C GLN A 59 12.33 5.00 2.67
N ARG A 60 13.16 5.43 1.72
CA ARG A 60 14.11 4.54 1.03
C ARG A 60 15.04 3.83 2.03
N ASP A 61 15.60 4.56 2.98
CA ASP A 61 16.48 3.98 3.99
C ASP A 61 15.74 2.95 4.87
N VAL A 62 14.49 3.25 5.23
CA VAL A 62 13.63 2.29 5.98
C VAL A 62 13.43 1.01 5.17
N VAL A 63 13.01 1.11 3.90
CA VAL A 63 12.76 -0.05 3.04
C VAL A 63 14.04 -0.85 2.77
N LEU A 64 15.18 -0.19 2.55
CA LEU A 64 16.47 -0.86 2.39
C LEU A 64 16.91 -1.59 3.67
N ASN A 65 16.63 -1.03 4.86
CA ASN A 65 16.89 -1.70 6.13
C ASN A 65 15.96 -2.90 6.33
N GLU A 66 14.68 -2.76 6.01
CA GLU A 66 13.70 -3.84 6.05
C GLU A 66 14.09 -5.00 5.14
N ARG A 67 14.53 -4.71 3.90
CA ARG A 67 15.04 -5.71 2.96
C ARG A 67 16.24 -6.47 3.55
N ARG A 68 17.21 -5.76 4.12
CA ARG A 68 18.35 -6.40 4.78
C ARG A 68 17.92 -7.32 5.91
N GLN A 69 17.02 -6.88 6.77
CA GLN A 69 16.57 -7.65 7.92
C GLN A 69 15.74 -8.88 7.53
N ASN A 70 14.84 -8.74 6.56
CA ASN A 70 13.85 -9.76 6.23
C ASN A 70 14.30 -10.72 5.13
N TYR A 71 15.26 -10.33 4.30
CA TYR A 71 15.71 -11.14 3.17
C TYR A 71 17.22 -11.47 3.26
N GLU A 72 18.10 -10.48 3.38
CA GLU A 72 19.54 -10.72 3.22
C GLU A 72 20.19 -11.34 4.47
N ASN A 73 19.75 -10.95 5.67
CA ASN A 73 20.28 -11.42 6.95
C ASN A 73 19.57 -12.67 7.50
N ARG A 74 18.60 -13.22 6.77
CA ARG A 74 17.88 -14.42 7.21
C ARG A 74 18.37 -15.66 6.46
N PRO A 75 18.52 -16.80 7.15
CA PRO A 75 18.72 -18.07 6.46
C PRO A 75 17.62 -18.30 5.42
N TYR A 76 18.01 -18.62 4.19
CA TYR A 76 17.10 -18.82 3.05
C TYR A 76 16.23 -17.61 2.68
N GLY A 77 16.53 -16.41 3.18
CA GLY A 77 15.70 -15.21 2.96
C GLY A 77 15.58 -14.81 1.48
N LEU A 78 16.57 -15.11 0.65
CA LEU A 78 16.54 -14.86 -0.80
C LEU A 78 15.93 -16.00 -1.63
N ALA A 79 15.56 -17.13 -1.00
CA ALA A 79 15.06 -18.31 -1.73
C ALA A 79 13.80 -18.00 -2.54
N GLN A 80 12.85 -17.26 -1.98
CA GLN A 80 11.61 -16.90 -2.68
C GLN A 80 11.87 -16.03 -3.91
N ILE A 81 12.85 -15.12 -3.83
CA ILE A 81 13.26 -14.28 -4.97
C ILE A 81 13.89 -15.16 -6.05
N ALA A 82 14.79 -16.07 -5.67
CA ALA A 82 15.43 -17.00 -6.61
C ALA A 82 14.40 -17.91 -7.30
N ILE A 83 13.39 -18.40 -6.55
CA ILE A 83 12.32 -19.22 -7.10
C ILE A 83 11.46 -18.39 -8.09
N ALA A 84 11.09 -17.15 -7.74
CA ALA A 84 10.34 -16.28 -8.63
C ALA A 84 11.10 -16.01 -9.94
N HIS A 85 12.40 -15.73 -9.86
CA HIS A 85 13.27 -15.51 -11.01
C HIS A 85 13.45 -16.77 -11.88
N ALA A 86 13.38 -17.96 -11.29
CA ALA A 86 13.43 -19.22 -12.03
C ALA A 86 12.11 -19.57 -12.73
N LEU A 87 10.97 -19.15 -12.15
CA LEU A 87 9.64 -19.47 -12.66
C LEU A 87 9.09 -18.44 -13.65
N TYR A 88 9.42 -17.17 -13.49
CA TYR A 88 8.82 -16.06 -14.24
C TYR A 88 9.87 -15.30 -15.06
N PRO A 89 9.56 -14.91 -16.30
CA PRO A 89 10.43 -14.02 -17.07
C PRO A 89 10.40 -12.59 -16.48
N PRO A 90 11.42 -11.74 -16.73
CA PRO A 90 11.45 -10.35 -16.25
C PRO A 90 10.27 -9.48 -16.68
N SER A 91 9.57 -9.87 -17.75
CA SER A 91 8.35 -9.21 -18.23
C SER A 91 7.10 -9.56 -17.42
N HIS A 92 7.16 -10.57 -16.57
CA HIS A 92 6.03 -11.00 -15.73
C HIS A 92 6.04 -10.24 -14.40
N SER A 93 4.87 -9.79 -13.95
CA SER A 93 4.74 -9.03 -12.69
C SER A 93 5.27 -9.76 -11.46
N TYR A 94 5.17 -11.10 -11.44
CA TYR A 94 5.62 -11.92 -10.30
C TYR A 94 7.12 -12.24 -10.29
N TYR A 95 7.85 -11.82 -11.31
CA TYR A 95 9.31 -11.85 -11.27
C TYR A 95 9.87 -10.93 -10.16
N TRP A 96 9.24 -9.77 -9.97
CA TRP A 96 9.72 -8.73 -9.09
C TRP A 96 9.26 -8.96 -7.65
N PRO A 97 10.17 -8.93 -6.66
CA PRO A 97 9.80 -9.10 -5.26
C PRO A 97 9.03 -7.86 -4.76
N THR A 98 8.04 -8.09 -3.89
CA THR A 98 7.25 -7.00 -3.28
C THR A 98 8.11 -5.96 -2.55
N ILE A 99 9.21 -6.39 -1.92
CA ILE A 99 10.14 -5.47 -1.25
C ILE A 99 10.92 -4.57 -2.22
N GLY A 100 10.96 -4.91 -3.50
CA GLY A 100 11.70 -4.20 -4.53
C GLY A 100 13.16 -4.63 -4.66
N ASP A 101 13.77 -4.28 -5.80
CA ASP A 101 15.21 -4.41 -6.01
C ASP A 101 15.98 -3.23 -5.40
N VAL A 102 17.19 -3.47 -4.91
CA VAL A 102 18.02 -2.44 -4.24
C VAL A 102 18.35 -1.28 -5.19
N ALA A 103 18.64 -1.59 -6.46
CA ALA A 103 18.98 -0.56 -7.44
C ALA A 103 17.75 0.34 -7.74
N ASP A 104 16.58 -0.28 -7.91
CA ASP A 104 15.34 0.44 -8.18
C ASP A 104 14.89 1.29 -7.00
N ILE A 105 14.97 0.75 -5.77
CA ILE A 105 14.65 1.51 -4.55
C ILE A 105 15.54 2.76 -4.44
N ARG A 106 16.84 2.62 -4.75
CA ARG A 106 17.78 3.76 -4.72
C ARG A 106 17.53 4.77 -5.82
N ALA A 107 17.13 4.30 -7.00
CA ALA A 107 16.87 5.14 -8.16
C ALA A 107 15.51 5.84 -8.13
N ALA A 108 14.55 5.32 -7.36
CA ALA A 108 13.18 5.86 -7.30
C ALA A 108 13.17 7.35 -6.97
N THR A 109 12.49 8.14 -7.81
CA THR A 109 12.36 9.59 -7.68
C THR A 109 11.04 9.96 -7.00
N LEU A 110 10.91 11.23 -6.61
CA LEU A 110 9.64 11.74 -6.09
C LEU A 110 8.55 11.70 -7.16
N ASP A 111 8.91 11.90 -8.43
CA ASP A 111 7.98 11.84 -9.56
C ASP A 111 7.47 10.40 -9.79
N ASP A 112 8.34 9.38 -9.67
CA ASP A 112 7.94 7.98 -9.76
C ASP A 112 6.92 7.61 -8.68
N VAL A 113 7.18 8.01 -7.45
CA VAL A 113 6.27 7.77 -6.31
C VAL A 113 4.96 8.52 -6.52
N SER A 114 5.01 9.77 -6.93
CA SER A 114 3.83 10.59 -7.19
C SER A 114 2.98 10.01 -8.32
N ALA A 115 3.60 9.57 -9.41
CA ALA A 115 2.92 8.94 -10.54
C ALA A 115 2.25 7.61 -10.14
N PHE A 116 2.93 6.80 -9.30
CA PHE A 116 2.39 5.56 -8.78
C PHE A 116 1.14 5.80 -7.91
N PHE A 117 1.21 6.73 -6.96
CA PHE A 117 0.07 7.06 -6.11
C PHE A 117 -1.09 7.66 -6.90
N ALA A 118 -0.82 8.59 -7.82
CA ALA A 118 -1.84 9.18 -8.68
C ALA A 118 -2.56 8.12 -9.54
N ARG A 119 -1.84 7.07 -9.96
CA ARG A 119 -2.40 6.00 -10.78
C ARG A 119 -3.20 4.97 -10.00
N TYR A 120 -2.79 4.63 -8.78
CA TYR A 120 -3.32 3.46 -8.07
C TYR A 120 -4.08 3.78 -6.78
N TYR A 121 -3.81 4.93 -6.14
CA TYR A 121 -4.37 5.29 -4.83
C TYR A 121 -5.49 6.32 -4.96
N HIS A 122 -6.66 5.86 -5.38
CA HIS A 122 -7.85 6.69 -5.56
C HIS A 122 -9.12 5.83 -5.45
N PRO A 123 -10.31 6.43 -5.24
CA PRO A 123 -11.55 5.70 -5.00
C PRO A 123 -11.93 4.67 -6.07
N ALA A 124 -11.64 4.92 -7.37
CA ALA A 124 -11.97 3.95 -8.42
C ALA A 124 -11.16 2.65 -8.37
N ASN A 125 -10.06 2.62 -7.62
CA ASN A 125 -9.19 1.45 -7.43
C ASN A 125 -9.11 1.00 -5.98
N ALA A 126 -10.06 1.39 -5.13
CA ALA A 126 -10.09 1.07 -3.73
C ALA A 126 -11.39 0.36 -3.33
N SER A 127 -11.32 -0.43 -2.28
CA SER A 127 -12.48 -1.01 -1.61
C SER A 127 -12.39 -0.68 -0.13
N LEU A 128 -13.47 -0.12 0.43
CA LEU A 128 -13.60 0.17 1.84
C LEU A 128 -14.56 -0.84 2.46
N THR A 129 -14.10 -1.54 3.50
CA THR A 129 -14.94 -2.46 4.28
C THR A 129 -14.98 -1.97 5.73
N ILE A 130 -16.18 -1.80 6.27
CA ILE A 130 -16.41 -1.43 7.66
C ILE A 130 -17.20 -2.58 8.30
N ALA A 131 -16.67 -3.15 9.38
CA ALA A 131 -17.30 -4.25 10.10
C ALA A 131 -17.21 -4.01 11.62
N GLY A 132 -18.31 -4.25 12.34
CA GLY A 132 -18.35 -4.09 13.78
C GLY A 132 -19.71 -3.60 14.28
N ASP A 133 -19.73 -3.00 15.45
CA ASP A 133 -20.93 -2.44 16.07
C ASP A 133 -21.27 -1.07 15.47
N VAL A 134 -21.72 -1.08 14.23
CA VAL A 134 -22.16 0.10 13.48
C VAL A 134 -23.33 -0.26 12.56
N ALA A 135 -24.35 0.57 12.54
CA ALA A 135 -25.45 0.41 11.59
C ALA A 135 -24.94 0.69 10.16
N ALA A 136 -25.33 -0.15 9.19
CA ALA A 136 -24.91 -0.02 7.81
C ALA A 136 -25.17 1.37 7.22
N ALA A 137 -26.35 1.96 7.48
CA ALA A 137 -26.68 3.32 7.04
C ALA A 137 -25.66 4.34 7.55
N ARG A 138 -25.29 4.28 8.83
CA ARG A 138 -24.29 5.17 9.41
C ARG A 138 -22.90 4.96 8.78
N ALA A 139 -22.54 3.71 8.48
CA ALA A 139 -21.26 3.40 7.82
C ALA A 139 -21.21 4.02 6.41
N PHE A 140 -22.30 3.95 5.65
CA PHE A 140 -22.38 4.58 4.32
C PHE A 140 -22.36 6.11 4.42
N ASP A 141 -23.08 6.71 5.37
CA ASP A 141 -23.06 8.16 5.58
C ASP A 141 -21.66 8.67 5.90
N LEU A 142 -20.91 7.96 6.75
CA LEU A 142 -19.52 8.28 7.07
C LEU A 142 -18.59 8.11 5.87
N ALA A 143 -18.76 7.04 5.10
CA ALA A 143 -17.98 6.83 3.89
C ALA A 143 -18.20 7.97 2.88
N GLU A 144 -19.45 8.37 2.65
CA GLU A 144 -19.78 9.51 1.79
C GLU A 144 -19.23 10.83 2.35
N GLN A 145 -19.36 11.07 3.66
CA GLN A 145 -18.86 12.27 4.32
C GLN A 145 -17.37 12.46 4.14
N TYR A 146 -16.57 11.40 4.30
CA TYR A 146 -15.12 11.50 4.31
C TYR A 146 -14.48 11.25 2.95
N PHE A 147 -15.04 10.36 2.14
CA PHE A 147 -14.44 9.98 0.86
C PHE A 147 -15.16 10.57 -0.36
N GLY A 148 -16.41 11.02 -0.22
CA GLY A 148 -17.23 11.47 -1.34
C GLY A 148 -16.67 12.68 -2.11
N ALA A 149 -15.89 13.54 -1.46
CA ALA A 149 -15.23 14.69 -2.10
C ALA A 149 -13.92 14.33 -2.83
N ILE A 150 -13.38 13.12 -2.61
CA ILE A 150 -12.13 12.70 -3.25
C ILE A 150 -12.40 12.38 -4.72
N PRO A 151 -11.64 12.96 -5.68
CA PRO A 151 -11.81 12.65 -7.09
C PRO A 151 -11.72 11.15 -7.35
N ARG A 152 -12.64 10.64 -8.16
CA ARG A 152 -12.75 9.20 -8.43
C ARG A 152 -11.44 8.58 -8.93
N GLY A 153 -10.64 9.32 -9.70
CA GLY A 153 -9.44 8.84 -10.34
C GLY A 153 -9.69 8.07 -11.64
N PRO A 154 -8.63 7.70 -12.37
CA PRO A 154 -8.71 6.95 -13.62
C PRO A 154 -9.14 5.50 -13.38
N ILE A 155 -9.69 4.85 -14.42
CA ILE A 155 -9.84 3.40 -14.41
C ILE A 155 -8.46 2.77 -14.57
N VAL A 156 -8.11 1.85 -13.68
CA VAL A 156 -6.86 1.09 -13.77
C VAL A 156 -7.12 -0.16 -14.59
N ASP A 157 -6.44 -0.27 -15.72
CA ASP A 157 -6.52 -1.46 -16.56
C ASP A 157 -5.95 -2.67 -15.82
N ARG A 158 -6.65 -3.80 -15.98
CA ARG A 158 -6.16 -5.06 -15.42
C ARG A 158 -4.89 -5.49 -16.15
N VAL A 159 -3.84 -5.77 -15.39
CA VAL A 159 -2.60 -6.35 -15.94
C VAL A 159 -2.90 -7.75 -16.46
N VAL A 160 -2.56 -7.99 -17.73
CA VAL A 160 -2.58 -9.33 -18.34
C VAL A 160 -1.14 -9.83 -18.36
N PRO A 161 -0.78 -10.75 -17.48
CA PRO A 161 0.59 -11.26 -17.44
C PRO A 161 0.88 -12.11 -18.69
N PRO A 162 2.14 -12.13 -19.18
CA PRO A 162 2.54 -13.04 -20.24
C PRO A 162 2.39 -14.49 -19.78
N ALA A 163 2.12 -15.38 -20.76
CA ALA A 163 2.11 -16.80 -20.48
C ALA A 163 3.51 -17.27 -20.06
N VAL A 164 3.54 -18.14 -19.05
CA VAL A 164 4.77 -18.78 -18.60
C VAL A 164 4.83 -20.19 -19.14
N THR A 165 5.89 -20.51 -19.90
CA THR A 165 6.22 -21.88 -20.32
C THR A 165 7.41 -22.34 -19.47
N LEU A 166 7.21 -23.44 -18.75
CA LEU A 166 8.30 -24.10 -18.06
C LEU A 166 8.98 -25.03 -19.08
N GLU A 167 10.22 -24.75 -19.40
CA GLU A 167 11.06 -25.68 -20.15
C GLU A 167 11.60 -26.71 -19.14
N GLY A 168 11.18 -27.97 -19.27
CA GLY A 168 11.62 -29.11 -18.45
C GLY A 168 12.95 -29.68 -18.87
#